data_0d8eb92e0e0345c1c66221c88a613260
#
_entry.id   0d8eb92e0e0345c1c66221c88a613260
#
_cell.length_a   1.000
_cell.length_b   1.000
_cell.length_c   1.000
_cell.angle_alpha   90.00
_cell.angle_beta   90.00
_cell.angle_gamma   90.00
#
_symmetry.space_group_name_H-M   'P 1'
#
loop_
_entity.id
_entity.type
_entity.pdbx_description
1 polymer ?
#
loop_
_entity_poly.entity_id
_entity_poly.type
_entity_poly.pdbx_seq_one_letter_code
_entity_poly.pdbx_strand_id
1 'polypeptide(L)'
;ILIEGLSRLEYRGYDSAGVAIYQDGKLEVVHRKGKVSSLAHTLGHFDFEGACGIGHTRWATHGRPSEANAHPHTSCDGRIAVVHNGIIENFADLREELQAAGHSFTSDTDTEVVPHLIEQALRDGAPDLLSAVRSACERLVGAYALAVVSADEPGTIVTTRKDSPLVVGQGAEGAYVA
;
A
#
# COMPACT_ATOMS: atom_id res chain seq x y z
N ILE A 1 4.69 -12.83 10.91
CA ILE A 1 5.75 -12.19 10.10
C ILE A 1 5.48 -10.69 9.96
N LEU A 2 4.36 -10.21 9.33
CA LEU A 2 4.14 -8.76 9.08
C LEU A 2 4.20 -7.94 10.38
N ILE A 3 3.44 -8.29 11.40
CA ILE A 3 3.41 -7.56 12.68
C ILE A 3 4.79 -7.55 13.37
N GLU A 4 5.50 -8.65 13.32
CA GLU A 4 6.86 -8.72 13.87
C GLU A 4 7.82 -7.80 13.12
N GLY A 5 7.75 -7.81 11.78
CA GLY A 5 8.53 -6.90 10.93
C GLY A 5 8.22 -5.43 11.24
N LEU A 6 6.94 -5.06 11.28
CA LEU A 6 6.51 -3.70 11.61
C LEU A 6 6.94 -3.27 13.02
N SER A 7 6.87 -4.17 14.00
CA SER A 7 7.32 -3.88 15.37
C SER A 7 8.82 -3.59 15.44
N ARG A 8 9.62 -4.27 14.62
CA ARG A 8 11.07 -4.00 14.51
C ARG A 8 11.39 -2.66 13.85
N LEU A 9 10.47 -2.13 13.04
CA LEU A 9 10.62 -0.84 12.35
C LEU A 9 10.05 0.35 13.15
N GLU A 10 9.29 0.09 14.22
CA GLU A 10 8.59 1.10 15.02
C GLU A 10 9.54 2.14 15.65
N TYR A 11 10.81 1.79 15.89
CA TYR A 11 11.82 2.72 16.40
C TYR A 11 12.10 3.92 15.48
N ARG A 12 11.77 3.81 14.18
CA ARG A 12 11.92 4.89 13.20
C ARG A 12 10.82 5.94 13.29
N GLY A 13 9.81 5.71 14.10
CA GLY A 13 8.65 6.53 14.29
C GLY A 13 7.37 5.87 13.80
N TYR A 14 6.26 6.28 14.40
CA TYR A 14 4.94 5.79 14.07
C TYR A 14 3.88 6.83 14.45
N ASP A 15 2.95 7.06 13.60
CA ASP A 15 1.70 7.77 13.92
C ASP A 15 0.47 6.90 13.63
N SER A 16 0.67 5.94 12.76
CA SER A 16 -0.32 4.94 12.40
C SER A 16 0.37 3.71 11.79
N ALA A 17 -0.33 2.59 11.81
CA ALA A 17 0.10 1.35 11.20
C ALA A 17 -1.07 0.65 10.52
N GLY A 18 -0.79 -0.16 9.50
CA GLY A 18 -1.80 -0.97 8.85
C GLY A 18 -1.21 -2.10 8.02
N VAL A 19 -2.10 -3.02 7.67
CA VAL A 19 -1.80 -4.19 6.83
C VAL A 19 -2.90 -4.38 5.80
N ALA A 20 -2.53 -4.97 4.65
CA ALA A 20 -3.46 -5.57 3.72
C ALA A 20 -3.03 -7.03 3.52
N ILE A 21 -3.95 -7.96 3.73
CA ILE A 21 -3.71 -9.40 3.66
C ILE A 21 -4.70 -10.01 2.66
N TYR A 22 -4.19 -10.78 1.70
CA TYR A 22 -5.05 -11.52 0.79
C TYR A 22 -5.66 -12.72 1.51
N GLN A 23 -6.98 -12.81 1.50
CA GLN A 23 -7.74 -13.92 2.06
C GLN A 23 -9.08 -14.07 1.34
N ASP A 24 -9.45 -15.30 0.97
CA ASP A 24 -10.76 -15.64 0.42
C ASP A 24 -11.19 -14.81 -0.79
N GLY A 25 -10.26 -14.51 -1.71
CA GLY A 25 -10.54 -13.76 -2.95
C GLY A 25 -10.58 -12.24 -2.79
N LYS A 26 -10.23 -11.70 -1.63
CA LYS A 26 -10.24 -10.25 -1.34
C LYS A 26 -9.01 -9.82 -0.53
N LEU A 27 -8.82 -8.51 -0.43
CA LEU A 27 -7.85 -7.90 0.47
C LEU A 27 -8.55 -7.45 1.75
N GLU A 28 -8.17 -8.05 2.86
CA GLU A 28 -8.57 -7.58 4.20
C GLU A 28 -7.60 -6.48 4.63
N VAL A 29 -8.10 -5.26 4.79
CA VAL A 29 -7.29 -4.09 5.14
C VAL A 29 -7.65 -3.62 6.53
N VAL A 30 -6.64 -3.50 7.41
CA VAL A 30 -6.82 -3.07 8.79
C VAL A 30 -5.84 -1.94 9.10
N HIS A 31 -6.38 -0.80 9.57
CA HIS A 31 -5.61 0.36 9.99
C HIS A 31 -5.78 0.65 11.47
N ARG A 32 -4.75 1.17 12.12
CA ARG A 32 -4.83 1.74 13.47
C ARG A 32 -3.94 2.96 13.59
N LYS A 33 -4.51 4.00 14.19
CA LYS A 33 -3.73 5.15 14.65
C LYS A 33 -2.89 4.74 15.85
N GLY A 34 -1.62 5.16 15.90
CA GLY A 34 -0.71 4.91 17.00
C GLY A 34 0.17 3.67 16.79
N LYS A 35 0.48 2.98 17.88
CA LYS A 35 1.48 1.90 17.91
C LYS A 35 1.08 0.64 17.15
N VAL A 36 2.08 -0.08 16.65
CA VAL A 36 1.91 -1.42 16.05
C VAL A 36 1.23 -2.40 17.01
N SER A 37 1.43 -2.24 18.34
CA SER A 37 0.73 -3.06 19.33
C SER A 37 -0.80 -2.92 19.28
N SER A 38 -1.33 -1.74 18.94
CA SER A 38 -2.77 -1.53 18.76
C SER A 38 -3.31 -2.25 17.52
N LEU A 39 -2.53 -2.25 16.43
CA LEU A 39 -2.83 -3.03 15.23
C LEU A 39 -2.79 -4.53 15.53
N ALA A 40 -1.74 -5.00 16.22
CA ALA A 40 -1.59 -6.40 16.63
C ALA A 40 -2.76 -6.89 17.48
N HIS A 41 -3.21 -6.08 18.45
CA HIS A 41 -4.39 -6.41 19.27
C HIS A 41 -5.64 -6.57 18.41
N THR A 42 -5.86 -5.67 17.46
CA THR A 42 -7.01 -5.76 16.55
C THR A 42 -6.94 -7.02 15.70
N LEU A 43 -5.78 -7.30 15.10
CA LEU A 43 -5.58 -8.49 14.26
C LEU A 43 -5.73 -9.80 15.04
N GLY A 44 -5.47 -9.81 16.34
CA GLY A 44 -5.71 -10.98 17.21
C GLY A 44 -7.18 -11.41 17.31
N HIS A 45 -8.13 -10.61 16.82
CA HIS A 45 -9.56 -10.94 16.73
C HIS A 45 -9.95 -11.50 15.36
N PHE A 46 -9.02 -11.56 14.41
CA PHE A 46 -9.23 -12.10 13.06
C PHE A 46 -8.43 -13.39 12.90
N ASP A 47 -9.01 -14.34 12.21
CA ASP A 47 -8.33 -15.58 11.83
C ASP A 47 -7.76 -15.39 10.40
N PHE A 48 -6.51 -14.91 10.32
CA PHE A 48 -5.84 -14.68 9.05
C PHE A 48 -5.02 -15.91 8.67
N GLU A 49 -5.46 -16.63 7.65
CA GLU A 49 -4.72 -17.72 7.03
C GLU A 49 -3.98 -17.30 5.75
N GLY A 50 -3.99 -16.02 5.43
CA GLY A 50 -3.40 -15.47 4.19
C GLY A 50 -1.88 -15.62 4.13
N ALA A 51 -1.39 -16.13 3.00
CA ALA A 51 0.05 -16.31 2.74
C ALA A 51 0.72 -15.11 2.06
N CYS A 52 -0.03 -14.10 1.64
CA CYS A 52 0.46 -12.89 0.97
C CYS A 52 -0.14 -11.64 1.60
N GLY A 53 0.70 -10.64 1.82
CA GLY A 53 0.23 -9.36 2.36
C GLY A 53 1.35 -8.33 2.46
N ILE A 54 0.95 -7.08 2.64
CA ILE A 54 1.82 -5.93 2.84
C ILE A 54 1.45 -5.21 4.13
N GLY A 55 2.40 -4.50 4.72
CA GLY A 55 2.18 -3.73 5.93
C GLY A 55 3.08 -2.50 5.99
N HIS A 56 2.68 -1.51 6.79
CA HIS A 56 3.40 -0.25 6.90
C HIS A 56 3.23 0.38 8.28
N THR A 57 4.32 0.98 8.79
CA THR A 57 4.29 1.95 9.88
C THR A 57 4.51 3.33 9.28
N ARG A 58 3.54 4.22 9.44
CA ARG A 58 3.57 5.54 8.84
C ARG A 58 4.23 6.56 9.76
N TRP A 59 5.08 7.41 9.17
CA TRP A 59 5.48 8.71 9.71
C TRP A 59 4.85 9.79 8.81
N ALA A 60 3.98 10.62 9.37
CA ALA A 60 3.20 11.57 8.59
C ALA A 60 4.07 12.59 7.86
N THR A 61 3.98 12.62 6.53
CA THR A 61 4.51 13.66 5.66
C THR A 61 3.37 14.53 5.12
N HIS A 62 2.30 13.91 4.63
CA HIS A 62 1.07 14.54 4.13
C HIS A 62 -0.15 13.98 4.85
N GLY A 63 -1.07 14.85 5.29
CA GLY A 63 -2.26 14.48 6.05
C GLY A 63 -1.99 14.18 7.54
N ARG A 64 -2.93 14.55 8.41
CA ARG A 64 -2.83 14.33 9.86
C ARG A 64 -2.85 12.83 10.20
N PRO A 65 -2.24 12.42 11.34
CA PRO A 65 -2.37 11.05 11.82
C PRO A 65 -3.84 10.66 12.05
N SER A 66 -4.34 9.74 11.22
CA SER A 66 -5.70 9.19 11.26
C SER A 66 -5.71 7.79 10.65
N GLU A 67 -6.76 7.02 10.87
CA GLU A 67 -6.90 5.72 10.21
C GLU A 67 -7.08 5.87 8.69
N ALA A 68 -7.79 6.91 8.23
CA ALA A 68 -7.95 7.20 6.81
C ALA A 68 -6.64 7.52 6.08
N ASN A 69 -5.69 8.14 6.79
CA ASN A 69 -4.37 8.49 6.26
C ASN A 69 -3.30 7.40 6.51
N ALA A 70 -3.66 6.29 7.15
CA ALA A 70 -2.75 5.15 7.36
C ALA A 70 -2.60 4.34 6.07
N HIS A 71 -1.41 3.79 5.85
CA HIS A 71 -1.18 2.79 4.80
C HIS A 71 -1.60 1.39 5.28
N PRO A 72 -1.95 0.50 4.35
CA PRO A 72 -2.05 0.62 2.89
C PRO A 72 -3.23 1.46 2.41
N HIS A 73 -3.07 2.15 1.26
CA HIS A 73 -4.19 2.76 0.53
C HIS A 73 -4.73 1.81 -0.52
N THR A 74 -6.02 1.90 -0.83
CA THR A 74 -6.69 0.98 -1.76
C THR A 74 -7.29 1.69 -2.98
N SER A 75 -7.50 0.92 -4.05
CA SER A 75 -8.35 1.31 -5.18
C SER A 75 -9.81 1.50 -4.75
N CYS A 76 -10.63 2.10 -5.62
CA CYS A 76 -12.06 2.35 -5.35
C CYS A 76 -12.84 1.08 -5.02
N ASP A 77 -12.50 -0.03 -5.66
CA ASP A 77 -13.12 -1.34 -5.49
C ASP A 77 -12.48 -2.18 -4.36
N GLY A 78 -11.40 -1.67 -3.74
CA GLY A 78 -10.66 -2.36 -2.68
C GLY A 78 -9.83 -3.57 -3.15
N ARG A 79 -9.69 -3.77 -4.47
CA ARG A 79 -8.97 -4.93 -5.02
C ARG A 79 -7.47 -4.75 -5.13
N ILE A 80 -6.97 -3.53 -5.03
CA ILE A 80 -5.55 -3.17 -5.06
C ILE A 80 -5.21 -2.48 -3.75
N ALA A 81 -4.10 -2.86 -3.12
CA ALA A 81 -3.57 -2.17 -1.95
C ALA A 81 -2.10 -1.81 -2.15
N VAL A 82 -1.72 -0.62 -1.68
CA VAL A 82 -0.38 -0.04 -1.86
C VAL A 82 0.16 0.49 -0.55
N VAL A 83 1.42 0.16 -0.26
CA VAL A 83 2.23 0.87 0.75
C VAL A 83 3.34 1.65 0.05
N HIS A 84 3.71 2.79 0.63
CA HIS A 84 4.63 3.75 0.03
C HIS A 84 5.56 4.36 1.09
N ASN A 85 6.83 4.41 0.76
CA ASN A 85 7.84 5.23 1.42
C ASN A 85 8.36 6.27 0.42
N GLY A 86 8.30 7.55 0.77
CA GLY A 86 8.75 8.65 -0.07
C GLY A 86 7.74 9.77 -0.19
N ILE A 87 7.82 10.53 -1.28
CA ILE A 87 6.90 11.64 -1.60
C ILE A 87 6.59 11.62 -3.09
N ILE A 88 5.30 11.68 -3.42
CA ILE A 88 4.79 11.86 -4.79
C ILE A 88 4.48 13.36 -4.96
N GLU A 89 5.38 14.07 -5.64
CA GLU A 89 5.35 15.53 -5.72
C GLU A 89 4.16 16.06 -6.54
N ASN A 90 3.77 15.33 -7.58
CA ASN A 90 2.68 15.73 -8.48
C ASN A 90 1.30 15.13 -8.09
N PHE A 91 1.13 14.71 -6.84
CA PHE A 91 -0.09 14.03 -6.38
C PHE A 91 -1.35 14.91 -6.51
N ALA A 92 -1.22 16.23 -6.39
CA ALA A 92 -2.38 17.13 -6.47
C ALA A 92 -3.02 17.13 -7.87
N ASP A 93 -2.19 17.24 -8.91
CA ASP A 93 -2.64 17.22 -10.31
C ASP A 93 -3.21 15.84 -10.68
N LEU A 94 -2.54 14.76 -10.24
CA LEU A 94 -3.00 13.39 -10.45
C LEU A 94 -4.34 13.14 -9.76
N ARG A 95 -4.52 13.67 -8.55
CA ARG A 95 -5.77 13.55 -7.80
C ARG A 95 -6.93 14.23 -8.51
N GLU A 96 -6.73 15.46 -9.00
CA GLU A 96 -7.75 16.21 -9.74
C GLU A 96 -8.18 15.45 -11.01
N GLU A 97 -7.20 14.94 -11.77
CA GLU A 97 -7.46 14.15 -12.98
C GLU A 97 -8.24 12.86 -12.66
N LEU A 98 -7.80 12.10 -11.65
CA LEU A 98 -8.44 10.85 -11.25
C LEU A 98 -9.85 11.07 -10.70
N GLN A 99 -10.09 12.17 -9.97
CA GLN A 99 -11.44 12.55 -9.53
C GLN A 99 -12.34 12.88 -10.71
N ALA A 100 -11.81 13.58 -11.74
CA ALA A 100 -12.54 13.84 -12.97
C ALA A 100 -12.85 12.54 -13.76
N ALA A 101 -12.00 11.51 -13.64
CA ALA A 101 -12.22 10.17 -14.18
C ALA A 101 -13.16 9.29 -13.33
N GLY A 102 -13.66 9.80 -12.20
CA GLY A 102 -14.64 9.13 -11.35
C GLY A 102 -14.05 8.34 -10.17
N HIS A 103 -12.76 8.48 -9.87
CA HIS A 103 -12.16 7.90 -8.68
C HIS A 103 -12.53 8.70 -7.41
N SER A 104 -12.78 7.98 -6.32
CA SER A 104 -13.12 8.56 -5.02
C SER A 104 -11.94 8.46 -4.07
N PHE A 105 -11.59 9.57 -3.44
CA PHE A 105 -10.50 9.67 -2.48
C PHE A 105 -11.03 9.77 -1.06
N THR A 106 -10.40 9.08 -0.12
CA THR A 106 -10.79 8.99 1.28
C THR A 106 -9.75 9.56 2.23
N SER A 107 -8.52 9.78 1.75
CA SER A 107 -7.41 10.30 2.55
C SER A 107 -6.88 11.63 2.02
N ASP A 108 -6.02 12.27 2.83
CA ASP A 108 -5.30 13.49 2.46
C ASP A 108 -3.86 13.19 1.99
N THR A 109 -3.50 11.91 1.83
CA THR A 109 -2.13 11.51 1.51
C THR A 109 -1.83 11.65 0.02
N ASP A 110 -0.56 11.84 -0.29
CA ASP A 110 -0.04 11.77 -1.65
C ASP A 110 -0.10 10.34 -2.23
N THR A 111 -0.01 9.34 -1.37
CA THR A 111 0.04 7.93 -1.76
C THR A 111 -1.23 7.43 -2.42
N GLU A 112 -2.41 7.93 -2.04
CA GLU A 112 -3.69 7.40 -2.50
C GLU A 112 -3.90 7.54 -4.02
N VAL A 113 -3.15 8.42 -4.71
CA VAL A 113 -3.19 8.49 -6.17
C VAL A 113 -2.65 7.20 -6.82
N VAL A 114 -1.75 6.46 -6.14
CA VAL A 114 -1.10 5.28 -6.72
C VAL A 114 -2.06 4.12 -6.99
N PRO A 115 -2.84 3.62 -6.01
CA PRO A 115 -3.80 2.56 -6.27
C PRO A 115 -4.86 2.96 -7.31
N HIS A 116 -5.25 4.22 -7.37
CA HIS A 116 -6.19 4.70 -8.39
C HIS A 116 -5.57 4.78 -9.79
N LEU A 117 -4.28 5.15 -9.92
CA LEU A 117 -3.57 5.09 -11.20
C LEU A 117 -3.45 3.63 -11.71
N ILE A 118 -3.16 2.69 -10.80
CA ILE A 118 -3.06 1.27 -11.15
C ILE A 118 -4.44 0.74 -11.56
N GLU A 119 -5.49 1.06 -10.82
CA GLU A 119 -6.87 0.71 -11.15
C GLU A 119 -7.27 1.27 -12.53
N GLN A 120 -6.94 2.53 -12.83
CA GLN A 120 -7.22 3.15 -14.12
C GLN A 120 -6.47 2.42 -15.24
N ALA A 121 -5.18 2.11 -15.05
CA ALA A 121 -4.39 1.39 -16.04
C ALA A 121 -4.96 0.00 -16.36
N LEU A 122 -5.47 -0.73 -15.36
CA LEU A 122 -6.16 -2.01 -15.57
C LEU A 122 -7.48 -1.82 -16.32
N ARG A 123 -8.27 -0.80 -16.01
CA ARG A 123 -9.50 -0.45 -16.74
C ARG A 123 -9.21 -0.07 -18.21
N ASP A 124 -8.06 0.54 -18.46
CA ASP A 124 -7.59 0.94 -19.80
C ASP A 124 -6.96 -0.22 -20.59
N GLY A 125 -6.90 -1.42 -19.99
CA GLY A 125 -6.49 -2.66 -20.67
C GLY A 125 -5.07 -3.12 -20.38
N ALA A 126 -4.42 -2.67 -19.30
CA ALA A 126 -3.18 -3.28 -18.85
C ALA A 126 -3.40 -4.79 -18.57
N PRO A 127 -2.53 -5.68 -19.08
CA PRO A 127 -2.81 -7.12 -19.07
C PRO A 127 -2.64 -7.77 -17.69
N ASP A 128 -1.89 -7.15 -16.80
CA ASP A 128 -1.54 -7.66 -15.47
C ASP A 128 -1.15 -6.53 -14.50
N LEU A 129 -1.04 -6.87 -13.23
CA LEU A 129 -0.66 -5.93 -12.17
C LEU A 129 0.72 -5.28 -12.43
N LEU A 130 1.69 -6.05 -12.91
CA LEU A 130 3.03 -5.52 -13.20
C LEU A 130 3.00 -4.44 -14.27
N SER A 131 2.25 -4.66 -15.35
CA SER A 131 2.09 -3.70 -16.44
C SER A 131 1.34 -2.44 -15.97
N ALA A 132 0.30 -2.61 -15.15
CA ALA A 132 -0.43 -1.49 -14.57
C ALA A 132 0.43 -0.65 -13.61
N VAL A 133 1.24 -1.29 -12.76
CA VAL A 133 2.20 -0.59 -11.88
C VAL A 133 3.24 0.16 -12.72
N ARG A 134 3.76 -0.41 -13.80
CA ARG A 134 4.68 0.27 -14.70
C ARG A 134 4.06 1.53 -15.29
N SER A 135 2.85 1.41 -15.84
CA SER A 135 2.10 2.56 -16.39
C SER A 135 1.88 3.65 -15.34
N ALA A 136 1.51 3.29 -14.12
CA ALA A 136 1.38 4.24 -13.02
C ALA A 136 2.72 4.94 -12.72
N CYS A 137 3.84 4.20 -12.67
CA CYS A 137 5.17 4.76 -12.38
C CYS A 137 5.65 5.76 -13.42
N GLU A 138 5.25 5.64 -14.70
CA GLU A 138 5.57 6.59 -15.77
C GLU A 138 4.96 7.98 -15.50
N ARG A 139 3.93 8.05 -14.68
CA ARG A 139 3.20 9.26 -14.34
C ARG A 139 3.66 9.90 -13.03
N LEU A 140 4.36 9.15 -12.17
CA LEU A 140 4.78 9.61 -10.85
C LEU A 140 6.05 10.48 -10.92
N VAL A 141 6.00 11.63 -10.25
CA VAL A 141 7.16 12.50 -10.03
C VAL A 141 7.51 12.48 -8.55
N GLY A 142 8.81 12.35 -8.23
CA GLY A 142 9.32 12.31 -6.85
C GLY A 142 10.15 11.06 -6.58
N ALA A 143 10.49 10.86 -5.30
CA ALA A 143 11.23 9.72 -4.80
C ALA A 143 10.29 8.78 -4.05
N TYR A 144 10.29 7.49 -4.40
CA TYR A 144 9.37 6.52 -3.81
C TYR A 144 9.92 5.10 -3.78
N ALA A 145 9.44 4.31 -2.83
CA ALA A 145 9.44 2.85 -2.84
C ALA A 145 8.01 2.36 -2.59
N LEU A 146 7.52 1.48 -3.46
CA LEU A 146 6.16 0.97 -3.45
C LEU A 146 6.17 -0.55 -3.29
N ALA A 147 5.21 -1.07 -2.52
CA ALA A 147 4.80 -2.47 -2.60
C ALA A 147 3.29 -2.53 -2.83
N VAL A 148 2.89 -3.33 -3.80
CA VAL A 148 1.53 -3.42 -4.33
C VAL A 148 1.08 -4.88 -4.31
N VAL A 149 -0.13 -5.12 -3.85
CA VAL A 149 -0.83 -6.41 -3.93
C VAL A 149 -2.20 -6.23 -4.58
N SER A 150 -2.66 -7.28 -5.25
CA SER A 150 -3.99 -7.31 -5.88
C SER A 150 -4.76 -8.57 -5.47
N ALA A 151 -6.06 -8.43 -5.28
CA ALA A 151 -6.97 -9.55 -5.09
C ALA A 151 -7.10 -10.44 -6.35
N ASP A 152 -6.81 -9.87 -7.52
CA ASP A 152 -6.90 -10.58 -8.81
C ASP A 152 -5.63 -11.40 -9.13
N GLU A 153 -4.50 -11.11 -8.46
CA GLU A 153 -3.24 -11.84 -8.61
C GLU A 153 -2.73 -12.32 -7.25
N PRO A 154 -3.40 -13.31 -6.64
CA PRO A 154 -3.05 -13.80 -5.31
C PRO A 154 -1.62 -14.35 -5.27
N GLY A 155 -0.89 -14.07 -4.18
CA GLY A 155 0.48 -14.53 -4.01
C GLY A 155 1.54 -13.70 -4.73
N THR A 156 1.14 -12.63 -5.44
CA THR A 156 2.04 -11.70 -6.13
C THR A 156 2.19 -10.41 -5.34
N ILE A 157 3.44 -9.98 -5.12
CA ILE A 157 3.76 -8.62 -4.64
C ILE A 157 4.59 -7.94 -5.73
N VAL A 158 4.04 -6.90 -6.32
CA VAL A 158 4.79 -6.05 -7.26
C VAL A 158 5.47 -4.93 -6.48
N THR A 159 6.78 -4.77 -6.69
CA THR A 159 7.55 -3.73 -6.01
C THR A 159 8.31 -2.87 -7.00
N THR A 160 8.45 -1.60 -6.69
CA THR A 160 9.23 -0.67 -7.49
C THR A 160 9.84 0.40 -6.60
N ARG A 161 10.93 1.02 -7.08
CA ARG A 161 11.56 2.16 -6.40
C ARG A 161 12.13 3.17 -7.38
N LYS A 162 12.15 4.41 -6.94
CA LYS A 162 12.88 5.52 -7.58
C LYS A 162 13.47 6.37 -6.46
N ASP A 163 14.79 6.43 -6.39
CA ASP A 163 15.56 7.22 -5.41
C ASP A 163 15.30 6.92 -3.91
N SER A 164 14.55 5.85 -3.61
CA SER A 164 14.30 5.35 -2.26
C SER A 164 14.85 3.93 -2.10
N PRO A 165 15.28 3.51 -0.89
CA PRO A 165 15.76 2.15 -0.68
C PRO A 165 14.62 1.13 -0.77
N LEU A 166 14.94 -0.04 -1.31
CA LEU A 166 14.07 -1.21 -1.33
C LEU A 166 14.97 -2.45 -1.31
N VAL A 167 14.68 -3.41 -0.45
CA VAL A 167 15.41 -4.67 -0.33
C VAL A 167 14.46 -5.83 -0.58
N VAL A 168 14.90 -6.79 -1.38
CA VAL A 168 14.19 -8.06 -1.63
C VAL A 168 15.03 -9.20 -1.07
N GLY A 169 14.40 -10.06 -0.30
CA GLY A 169 15.02 -11.25 0.29
C GLY A 169 14.24 -12.50 -0.02
N GLN A 170 14.96 -13.62 -0.14
CA GLN A 170 14.39 -14.97 -0.28
C GLN A 170 14.67 -15.74 0.99
N GLY A 171 13.62 -16.23 1.64
CA GLY A 171 13.68 -17.14 2.79
C GLY A 171 13.21 -18.55 2.43
N ALA A 172 13.28 -19.46 3.41
CA ALA A 172 12.80 -20.83 3.25
C ALA A 172 11.27 -20.90 3.03
N GLU A 173 10.53 -19.95 3.61
CA GLU A 173 9.07 -19.94 3.61
C GLU A 173 8.47 -18.96 2.59
N GLY A 174 9.29 -18.20 1.85
CA GLY A 174 8.79 -17.26 0.85
C GLY A 174 9.74 -16.12 0.52
N ALA A 175 9.25 -15.17 -0.29
CA ALA A 175 9.93 -13.94 -0.63
C ALA A 175 9.45 -12.79 0.27
N TYR A 176 10.35 -11.90 0.60
CA TYR A 176 10.13 -10.74 1.48
C TYR A 176 10.63 -9.47 0.82
N VAL A 177 9.97 -8.35 1.12
CA VAL A 177 10.38 -7.03 0.66
C VAL A 177 10.30 -6.02 1.81
N ALA A 178 11.28 -5.12 1.88
CA ALA A 178 11.33 -4.04 2.88
C ALA A 178 12.00 -2.78 2.32
#